data_1d0c47adb4dd04b4a2cf4ed9faf01863
#
_entry.id   1d0c47adb4dd04b4a2cf4ed9faf01863
#
_cell.length_a   1.000
_cell.length_b   1.000
_cell.length_c   1.000
_cell.angle_alpha   90.00
_cell.angle_beta   90.00
_cell.angle_gamma   90.00
#
_symmetry.space_group_name_H-M   'P 1'
#
loop_
_entity.id
_entity.type
_entity.pdbx_description
1 polymer ?
#
loop_
_entity_poly.entity_id
_entity_poly.type
_entity_poly.pdbx_seq_one_letter_code
_entity_poly.pdbx_strand_id
1 'polypeptide(L)'
;MDLGESTWEAGSLFGCEVTRTDFSGAALAGIAIERCAITGSRFTGTRFTDVRLKDVLFEGCRFDYATFHRVAAVGSVAFTDCTLSNGEWSSCRLPRIALWSCDLAGLEWDACDLDGAVLRGSRLHGVRAPLDNLRGVILGEDHLPDFTQLTVAAFDLTVRID
;
A
#
# COMPACT_ATOMS: atom_id res chain seq x y z
N MET A 1 8.66 6.58 19.89
CA MET A 1 7.56 5.96 20.70
C MET A 1 7.40 4.54 20.23
N ASP A 2 7.19 3.60 21.12
CA ASP A 2 6.96 2.18 20.80
C ASP A 2 5.50 1.83 21.11
N LEU A 3 4.77 1.47 20.06
CA LEU A 3 3.39 1.02 20.06
C LEU A 3 3.26 -0.34 19.36
N GLY A 4 4.38 -1.06 19.26
CA GLY A 4 4.42 -2.39 18.67
C GLY A 4 3.48 -3.36 19.40
N GLU A 5 2.96 -4.35 18.66
CA GLU A 5 2.04 -5.38 19.15
C GLU A 5 0.75 -4.83 19.82
N SER A 6 0.50 -3.51 19.75
CA SER A 6 -0.70 -2.91 20.34
C SER A 6 -1.96 -3.20 19.52
N THR A 7 -3.11 -3.17 20.17
CA THR A 7 -4.41 -3.34 19.51
C THR A 7 -5.21 -2.06 19.68
N TRP A 8 -5.68 -1.53 18.55
CA TRP A 8 -6.48 -0.32 18.47
C TRP A 8 -7.81 -0.66 17.82
N GLU A 9 -8.88 -0.48 18.55
CA GLU A 9 -10.24 -0.73 18.06
C GLU A 9 -11.09 0.53 18.14
N ALA A 10 -11.74 0.85 17.04
CA ALA A 10 -12.66 1.98 16.95
C ALA A 10 -12.09 3.30 17.50
N GLY A 11 -11.51 4.11 16.64
CA GLY A 11 -10.94 5.39 17.05
C GLY A 11 -10.64 6.29 15.88
N SER A 12 -10.08 7.45 16.16
CA SER A 12 -9.65 8.38 15.13
C SER A 12 -8.36 9.10 15.50
N LEU A 13 -7.51 9.29 14.50
CA LEU A 13 -6.40 10.22 14.51
C LEU A 13 -6.76 11.37 13.58
N PHE A 14 -6.82 12.57 14.10
CA PHE A 14 -7.20 13.75 13.33
C PHE A 14 -6.18 14.88 13.54
N GLY A 15 -5.68 15.42 12.44
CA GLY A 15 -4.75 16.54 12.44
C GLY A 15 -3.43 16.24 13.17
N CYS A 16 -2.97 15.00 13.12
CA CYS A 16 -1.79 14.56 13.84
C CYS A 16 -0.53 14.56 12.98
N GLU A 17 0.59 14.91 13.59
CA GLU A 17 1.92 14.60 13.07
C GLU A 17 2.50 13.44 13.89
N VAL A 18 2.77 12.32 13.24
CA VAL A 18 3.34 11.12 13.85
C VAL A 18 4.72 10.89 13.27
N THR A 19 5.74 10.93 14.12
CA THR A 19 7.13 10.79 13.67
C THR A 19 7.84 9.67 14.42
N ARG A 20 8.60 8.86 13.65
CA ARG A 20 9.50 7.83 14.21
C ARG A 20 8.85 6.96 15.29
N THR A 21 7.61 6.58 15.06
CA THR A 21 6.84 5.71 15.97
C THR A 21 6.86 4.28 15.44
N ASP A 22 7.02 3.32 16.33
CA ASP A 22 6.99 1.90 16.00
C ASP A 22 5.61 1.32 16.28
N PHE A 23 4.93 0.86 15.21
CA PHE A 23 3.65 0.16 15.24
C PHE A 23 3.81 -1.30 14.76
N SER A 24 5.02 -1.82 14.74
CA SER A 24 5.26 -3.17 14.20
C SER A 24 4.39 -4.21 14.91
N GLY A 25 3.74 -5.08 14.12
CA GLY A 25 2.84 -6.10 14.63
C GLY A 25 1.52 -5.60 15.22
N ALA A 26 1.30 -4.30 15.28
CA ALA A 26 0.05 -3.74 15.80
C ALA A 26 -1.17 -4.15 14.97
N ALA A 27 -2.34 -4.16 15.61
CA ALA A 27 -3.62 -4.34 14.95
C ALA A 27 -4.44 -3.05 15.03
N LEU A 28 -4.74 -2.47 13.89
CA LEU A 28 -5.54 -1.25 13.75
C LEU A 28 -6.88 -1.62 13.10
N ALA A 29 -7.95 -1.64 13.85
CA ALA A 29 -9.27 -2.04 13.37
C ALA A 29 -10.31 -0.95 13.56
N GLY A 30 -11.05 -0.62 12.50
CA GLY A 30 -12.11 0.38 12.55
C GLY A 30 -11.61 1.79 12.87
N ILE A 31 -10.39 2.13 12.48
CA ILE A 31 -9.75 3.41 12.77
C ILE A 31 -9.96 4.38 11.59
N ALA A 32 -10.25 5.64 11.88
CA ALA A 32 -10.18 6.71 10.92
C ALA A 32 -8.90 7.53 11.12
N ILE A 33 -8.13 7.72 10.05
CA ILE A 33 -6.94 8.59 10.05
C ILE A 33 -7.23 9.72 9.07
N GLU A 34 -7.27 10.94 9.56
CA GLU A 34 -7.66 12.09 8.75
C GLU A 34 -6.73 13.29 9.00
N ARG A 35 -6.28 13.92 7.92
CA ARG A 35 -5.39 15.09 7.93
C ARG A 35 -4.13 14.86 8.76
N CYS A 36 -3.52 13.69 8.58
CA CYS A 36 -2.31 13.30 9.31
C CYS A 36 -1.10 13.23 8.39
N ALA A 37 0.04 13.61 8.92
CA ALA A 37 1.35 13.35 8.34
C ALA A 37 2.11 12.35 9.21
N ILE A 38 2.52 11.24 8.62
CA ILE A 38 3.18 10.15 9.34
C ILE A 38 4.54 9.92 8.68
N THR A 39 5.60 10.22 9.40
CA THR A 39 6.97 10.25 8.85
C THR A 39 7.91 9.32 9.60
N GLY A 40 8.71 8.55 8.85
CA GLY A 40 9.80 7.71 9.37
C GLY A 40 9.33 6.66 10.38
N SER A 41 8.06 6.28 10.33
CA SER A 41 7.44 5.34 11.27
C SER A 41 7.47 3.91 10.73
N ARG A 42 7.38 2.94 11.64
CA ARG A 42 7.45 1.52 11.29
C ARG A 42 6.10 0.85 11.50
N PHE A 43 5.64 0.19 10.45
CA PHE A 43 4.41 -0.59 10.39
C PHE A 43 4.66 -2.02 9.91
N THR A 44 5.84 -2.55 10.17
CA THR A 44 6.22 -3.90 9.74
C THR A 44 5.28 -4.94 10.35
N GLY A 45 4.61 -5.72 9.51
CA GLY A 45 3.64 -6.72 9.97
C GLY A 45 2.39 -6.15 10.63
N THR A 46 2.14 -4.84 10.54
CA THR A 46 0.92 -4.21 11.08
C THR A 46 -0.30 -4.66 10.27
N ARG A 47 -1.39 -4.91 10.96
CA ARG A 47 -2.68 -5.26 10.35
C ARG A 47 -3.62 -4.07 10.38
N PHE A 48 -4.02 -3.60 9.19
CA PHE A 48 -5.03 -2.57 9.01
C PHE A 48 -6.33 -3.23 8.55
N THR A 49 -7.38 -3.15 9.35
CA THR A 49 -8.68 -3.73 9.03
C THR A 49 -9.77 -2.69 9.18
N ASP A 50 -10.58 -2.51 8.14
CA ASP A 50 -11.66 -1.50 8.14
C ASP A 50 -11.15 -0.09 8.50
N VAL A 51 -9.98 0.28 7.99
CA VAL A 51 -9.36 1.59 8.23
C VAL A 51 -9.78 2.57 7.13
N ARG A 52 -10.13 3.78 7.53
CA ARG A 52 -10.45 4.87 6.61
C ARG A 52 -9.36 5.92 6.64
N LEU A 53 -8.82 6.22 5.47
CA LEU A 53 -7.76 7.22 5.27
C LEU A 53 -8.34 8.42 4.52
N LYS A 54 -8.10 9.64 5.02
CA LYS A 54 -8.52 10.87 4.35
C LYS A 54 -7.46 11.95 4.53
N ASP A 55 -6.93 12.45 3.42
CA ASP A 55 -5.90 13.48 3.42
C ASP A 55 -4.70 13.08 4.31
N VAL A 56 -4.10 11.92 4.01
CA VAL A 56 -3.01 11.32 4.78
C VAL A 56 -1.76 11.19 3.93
N LEU A 57 -0.64 11.62 4.47
CA LEU A 57 0.69 11.42 3.90
C LEU A 57 1.49 10.44 4.78
N PHE A 58 2.01 9.39 4.17
CA PHE A 58 3.04 8.54 4.75
C PHE A 58 4.36 8.80 4.02
N GLU A 59 5.39 9.21 4.74
CA GLU A 59 6.70 9.53 4.16
C GLU A 59 7.82 8.76 4.88
N GLY A 60 8.64 8.05 4.11
CA GLY A 60 9.78 7.29 4.65
C GLY A 60 9.37 6.20 5.65
N CYS A 61 8.15 5.67 5.54
CA CYS A 61 7.63 4.66 6.45
C CYS A 61 7.89 3.24 5.94
N ARG A 62 7.92 2.28 6.87
CA ARG A 62 8.11 0.85 6.57
C ARG A 62 6.84 0.07 6.82
N PHE A 63 6.28 -0.51 5.75
CA PHE A 63 5.10 -1.37 5.78
C PHE A 63 5.41 -2.79 5.30
N ASP A 64 6.65 -3.23 5.38
CA ASP A 64 7.01 -4.58 4.97
C ASP A 64 6.14 -5.61 5.71
N TYR A 65 5.56 -6.57 4.97
CA TYR A 65 4.64 -7.58 5.50
C TYR A 65 3.37 -7.04 6.15
N ALA A 66 3.04 -5.78 5.96
CA ALA A 66 1.78 -5.23 6.46
C ALA A 66 0.59 -5.75 5.65
N THR A 67 -0.54 -5.91 6.31
CA THR A 67 -1.79 -6.32 5.66
C THR A 67 -2.82 -5.20 5.71
N PHE A 68 -3.43 -4.93 4.57
CA PHE A 68 -4.53 -3.97 4.42
C PHE A 68 -5.77 -4.73 3.99
N HIS A 69 -6.74 -4.83 4.88
CA HIS A 69 -8.02 -5.48 4.60
C HIS A 69 -9.16 -4.49 4.75
N ARG A 70 -9.92 -4.29 3.68
CA ARG A 70 -11.01 -3.31 3.63
C ARG A 70 -10.57 -1.89 4.06
N VAL A 71 -9.37 -1.49 3.64
CA VAL A 71 -8.90 -0.11 3.82
C VAL A 71 -9.48 0.76 2.72
N ALA A 72 -9.95 1.94 3.06
CA ALA A 72 -10.56 2.88 2.13
C ALA A 72 -9.87 4.24 2.17
N ALA A 73 -9.46 4.75 1.00
CA ALA A 73 -9.06 6.14 0.82
C ALA A 73 -10.27 6.97 0.38
N VAL A 74 -10.61 7.99 1.16
CA VAL A 74 -11.78 8.86 0.92
C VAL A 74 -11.38 10.25 0.43
N GLY A 75 -10.10 10.60 0.57
CA GLY A 75 -9.51 11.85 0.09
C GLY A 75 -8.12 11.58 -0.48
N SER A 76 -7.26 12.56 -0.48
CA SER A 76 -5.87 12.40 -0.90
C SER A 76 -5.12 11.47 0.05
N VAL A 77 -4.54 10.41 -0.48
CA VAL A 77 -3.65 9.51 0.28
C VAL A 77 -2.39 9.28 -0.54
N ALA A 78 -1.25 9.52 0.07
CA ALA A 78 0.04 9.33 -0.56
C ALA A 78 1.00 8.55 0.34
N PHE A 79 1.74 7.66 -0.29
CA PHE A 79 2.92 7.02 0.26
C PHE A 79 4.12 7.48 -0.55
N THR A 80 5.10 8.08 0.10
CA THR A 80 6.31 8.58 -0.54
C THR A 80 7.53 7.99 0.13
N ASP A 81 8.46 7.45 -0.65
CA ASP A 81 9.68 6.84 -0.14
C ASP A 81 9.42 5.75 0.92
N CYS A 82 8.32 5.01 0.78
CA CYS A 82 7.92 3.93 1.69
C CYS A 82 8.33 2.55 1.17
N THR A 83 8.53 1.60 2.09
CA THR A 83 8.63 0.18 1.74
C THR A 83 7.29 -0.50 2.03
N LEU A 84 6.77 -1.24 1.06
CA LEU A 84 5.49 -1.97 1.15
C LEU A 84 5.70 -3.44 0.71
N SER A 85 6.94 -3.89 0.77
CA SER A 85 7.36 -5.19 0.25
C SER A 85 6.66 -6.35 0.97
N ASN A 86 6.26 -7.36 0.20
CA ASN A 86 5.66 -8.60 0.71
C ASN A 86 4.42 -8.38 1.58
N GLY A 87 3.73 -7.27 1.39
CA GLY A 87 2.45 -7.00 2.02
C GLY A 87 1.29 -7.67 1.27
N GLU A 88 0.12 -7.63 1.88
CA GLU A 88 -1.13 -8.09 1.29
C GLU A 88 -2.19 -7.00 1.39
N TRP A 89 -2.78 -6.63 0.25
CA TRP A 89 -3.91 -5.73 0.20
C TRP A 89 -5.12 -6.46 -0.35
N SER A 90 -6.18 -6.55 0.43
CA SER A 90 -7.39 -7.28 0.03
C SER A 90 -8.65 -6.46 0.28
N SER A 91 -9.54 -6.48 -0.71
CA SER A 91 -10.84 -5.78 -0.66
C SER A 91 -10.73 -4.29 -0.34
N CYS A 92 -9.64 -3.64 -0.76
CA CYS A 92 -9.38 -2.23 -0.49
C CYS A 92 -10.00 -1.33 -1.56
N ARG A 93 -10.37 -0.12 -1.17
CA ARG A 93 -10.80 0.96 -2.05
C ARG A 93 -9.81 2.11 -1.97
N LEU A 94 -8.88 2.17 -2.90
CA LEU A 94 -7.77 3.11 -2.90
C LEU A 94 -7.69 3.89 -4.23
N PRO A 95 -8.80 4.48 -4.71
CA PRO A 95 -8.79 5.22 -5.96
C PRO A 95 -7.85 6.43 -5.86
N ARG A 96 -7.10 6.68 -6.90
CA ARG A 96 -6.17 7.81 -7.02
C ARG A 96 -5.12 7.92 -5.92
N ILE A 97 -4.83 6.81 -5.25
CA ILE A 97 -3.71 6.74 -4.30
C ILE A 97 -2.39 7.04 -5.01
N ALA A 98 -1.52 7.77 -4.36
CA ALA A 98 -0.17 8.02 -4.85
C ALA A 98 0.83 7.08 -4.15
N LEU A 99 1.56 6.30 -4.93
CA LEU A 99 2.66 5.45 -4.47
C LEU A 99 3.91 5.93 -5.18
N TRP A 100 4.59 6.90 -4.59
CA TRP A 100 5.74 7.56 -5.23
C TRP A 100 7.05 7.09 -4.61
N SER A 101 7.98 6.65 -5.46
CA SER A 101 9.29 6.19 -5.03
C SER A 101 9.22 5.11 -3.94
N CYS A 102 8.22 4.23 -4.02
CA CYS A 102 8.00 3.16 -3.05
C CYS A 102 8.61 1.83 -3.52
N ASP A 103 8.98 1.00 -2.57
CA ASP A 103 9.31 -0.39 -2.85
C ASP A 103 8.09 -1.28 -2.63
N LEU A 104 7.50 -1.76 -3.73
CA LEU A 104 6.32 -2.62 -3.75
C LEU A 104 6.67 -4.08 -4.05
N ALA A 105 7.95 -4.46 -3.97
CA ALA A 105 8.40 -5.79 -4.35
C ALA A 105 7.63 -6.89 -3.61
N GLY A 106 7.04 -7.82 -4.36
CA GLY A 106 6.28 -8.94 -3.79
C GLY A 106 4.95 -8.56 -3.13
N LEU A 107 4.48 -7.33 -3.28
CA LEU A 107 3.16 -6.91 -2.79
C LEU A 107 2.05 -7.65 -3.54
N GLU A 108 1.04 -8.10 -2.83
CA GLU A 108 -0.14 -8.75 -3.39
C GLU A 108 -1.35 -7.84 -3.30
N TRP A 109 -2.07 -7.70 -4.42
CA TRP A 109 -3.36 -7.02 -4.46
C TRP A 109 -4.45 -7.99 -4.87
N ASP A 110 -5.49 -8.11 -4.08
CA ASP A 110 -6.66 -8.92 -4.40
C ASP A 110 -7.95 -8.15 -4.13
N ALA A 111 -8.83 -8.14 -5.12
CA ALA A 111 -10.12 -7.45 -5.04
C ALA A 111 -9.99 -5.97 -4.61
N CYS A 112 -8.95 -5.27 -5.09
CA CYS A 112 -8.71 -3.86 -4.78
C CYS A 112 -9.14 -2.95 -5.93
N ASP A 113 -9.76 -1.82 -5.60
CA ASP A 113 -9.99 -0.72 -6.51
C ASP A 113 -8.81 0.27 -6.42
N LEU A 114 -8.02 0.32 -7.49
CA LEU A 114 -6.85 1.18 -7.64
C LEU A 114 -7.02 2.16 -8.81
N ASP A 115 -8.26 2.44 -9.23
CA ASP A 115 -8.51 3.33 -10.36
C ASP A 115 -7.87 4.72 -10.16
N GLY A 116 -7.08 5.13 -11.15
CA GLY A 116 -6.33 6.38 -11.09
C GLY A 116 -5.15 6.39 -10.10
N ALA A 117 -4.78 5.24 -9.51
CA ALA A 117 -3.56 5.14 -8.69
C ALA A 117 -2.31 5.45 -9.51
N VAL A 118 -1.38 6.20 -8.93
CA VAL A 118 -0.14 6.63 -9.58
C VAL A 118 1.05 5.95 -8.90
N LEU A 119 1.81 5.13 -9.67
CA LEU A 119 2.94 4.34 -9.15
C LEU A 119 4.32 4.93 -9.53
N ARG A 120 4.41 6.23 -9.65
CA ARG A 120 5.58 6.91 -10.19
C ARG A 120 6.87 6.61 -9.41
N GLY A 121 7.89 6.11 -10.12
CA GLY A 121 9.21 5.82 -9.55
C GLY A 121 9.22 4.67 -8.54
N SER A 122 8.13 3.91 -8.45
CA SER A 122 8.05 2.77 -7.54
C SER A 122 8.54 1.48 -8.19
N ARG A 123 9.03 0.54 -7.38
CA ARG A 123 9.51 -0.76 -7.82
C ARG A 123 8.40 -1.79 -7.72
N LEU A 124 8.08 -2.46 -8.84
CA LEU A 124 6.98 -3.42 -8.95
C LEU A 124 7.45 -4.87 -9.05
N HIS A 125 8.72 -5.15 -8.85
CA HIS A 125 9.28 -6.49 -9.02
C HIS A 125 8.54 -7.53 -8.16
N GLY A 126 8.03 -8.59 -8.81
CA GLY A 126 7.34 -9.67 -8.11
C GLY A 126 5.97 -9.29 -7.52
N VAL A 127 5.40 -8.15 -7.88
CA VAL A 127 4.02 -7.80 -7.53
C VAL A 127 3.06 -8.85 -8.11
N ARG A 128 2.08 -9.25 -7.31
CA ARG A 128 1.03 -10.18 -7.70
C ARG A 128 -0.33 -9.51 -7.61
N ALA A 129 -1.01 -9.43 -8.74
CA ALA A 129 -2.35 -8.85 -8.81
C ALA A 129 -3.13 -9.47 -9.97
N PRO A 130 -4.43 -9.75 -9.81
CA PRO A 130 -5.30 -9.96 -10.95
C PRO A 130 -5.26 -8.74 -11.87
N LEU A 131 -5.19 -8.94 -13.20
CA LEU A 131 -5.08 -7.81 -14.14
C LEU A 131 -6.23 -6.81 -14.03
N ASP A 132 -7.41 -7.25 -13.64
CA ASP A 132 -8.56 -6.38 -13.42
C ASP A 132 -8.33 -5.37 -12.29
N ASN A 133 -7.49 -5.70 -11.30
CA ASN A 133 -7.12 -4.78 -10.22
C ASN A 133 -6.21 -3.65 -10.69
N LEU A 134 -5.59 -3.79 -11.84
CA LEU A 134 -4.72 -2.76 -12.44
C LEU A 134 -5.47 -1.83 -13.38
N ARG A 135 -6.79 -1.98 -13.49
CA ARG A 135 -7.61 -1.09 -14.32
C ARG A 135 -7.48 0.36 -13.83
N GLY A 136 -7.16 1.26 -14.75
CA GLY A 136 -7.01 2.68 -14.46
C GLY A 136 -5.72 3.08 -13.73
N VAL A 137 -4.86 2.13 -13.37
CA VAL A 137 -3.55 2.41 -12.74
C VAL A 137 -2.63 3.14 -13.72
N ILE A 138 -1.96 4.18 -13.25
CA ILE A 138 -1.04 4.98 -14.04
C ILE A 138 0.40 4.51 -13.75
N LEU A 139 1.01 3.90 -14.78
CA LEU A 139 2.38 3.39 -14.75
C LEU A 139 3.33 4.33 -15.48
N GLY A 140 4.60 4.33 -15.11
CA GLY A 140 5.67 4.92 -15.89
C GLY A 140 6.23 3.91 -16.92
N GLU A 141 7.01 4.38 -17.89
CA GLU A 141 7.67 3.51 -18.88
C GLU A 141 8.65 2.54 -18.21
N ASP A 142 9.25 2.94 -17.11
CA ASP A 142 10.15 2.12 -16.28
C ASP A 142 9.46 0.87 -15.69
N HIS A 143 8.14 0.85 -15.61
CA HIS A 143 7.36 -0.29 -15.10
C HIS A 143 7.04 -1.36 -16.15
N LEU A 144 7.28 -1.10 -17.43
CA LEU A 144 6.90 -2.03 -18.52
C LEU A 144 7.51 -3.42 -18.37
N PRO A 145 8.78 -3.59 -17.97
CA PRO A 145 9.35 -4.94 -17.78
C PRO A 145 8.61 -5.73 -16.68
N ASP A 146 8.33 -5.10 -15.53
CA ASP A 146 7.62 -5.75 -14.42
C ASP A 146 6.18 -6.06 -14.79
N PHE A 147 5.52 -5.15 -15.50
CA PHE A 147 4.16 -5.36 -16.03
C PHE A 147 4.11 -6.51 -17.03
N THR A 148 5.13 -6.65 -17.88
CA THR A 148 5.22 -7.78 -18.82
C THR A 148 5.31 -9.10 -18.05
N GLN A 149 6.13 -9.18 -17.00
CA GLN A 149 6.23 -10.39 -16.17
C GLN A 149 4.89 -10.72 -15.49
N LEU A 150 4.22 -9.72 -14.97
CA LEU A 150 2.91 -9.88 -14.35
C LEU A 150 1.87 -10.40 -15.33
N THR A 151 1.86 -9.89 -16.57
CA THR A 151 0.97 -10.33 -17.64
C THR A 151 1.27 -11.77 -18.06
N VAL A 152 2.54 -12.12 -18.21
CA VAL A 152 2.97 -13.49 -18.53
C VAL A 152 2.47 -14.47 -17.47
N ALA A 153 2.62 -14.13 -16.20
CA ALA A 153 2.16 -14.94 -15.08
C ALA A 153 0.61 -15.06 -15.04
N ALA A 154 -0.10 -13.96 -15.27
CA ALA A 154 -1.55 -13.91 -15.20
C ALA A 154 -2.24 -14.76 -16.29
N PHE A 155 -1.61 -14.90 -17.45
CA PHE A 155 -2.11 -15.71 -18.57
C PHE A 155 -1.43 -17.08 -18.71
N ASP A 156 -0.60 -17.47 -17.76
CA ASP A 156 0.16 -18.73 -17.79
C ASP A 156 0.95 -18.91 -19.12
N LEU A 157 1.53 -17.81 -19.59
CA LEU A 157 2.28 -17.81 -20.85
C LEU A 157 3.69 -18.36 -20.64
N THR A 158 4.15 -19.15 -21.59
CA THR A 158 5.53 -19.63 -21.65
C THR A 158 6.34 -18.77 -22.62
N VAL A 159 7.34 -18.06 -22.12
CA VAL A 159 8.30 -17.33 -22.95
C VAL A 159 9.50 -18.24 -23.21
N ARG A 160 9.77 -18.54 -24.48
CA ARG A 160 10.96 -19.29 -24.90
C ARG A 160 11.99 -18.33 -25.47
N ILE A 161 13.24 -18.54 -25.08
CA ILE A 161 14.39 -17.88 -25.69
C ILE A 161 14.90 -18.83 -26.74
N ASP A 162 14.89 -18.41 -28.03
CA ASP A 162 15.48 -19.14 -29.14
C ASP A 162 17.00 -18.97 -29.22
#